data_8cf3d27f474d62f2adf1c1b879d01529
#
_entry.id   8cf3d27f474d62f2adf1c1b879d01529
#
_cell.length_a   1.000
_cell.length_b   1.000
_cell.length_c   1.000
_cell.angle_alpha   90.00
_cell.angle_beta   90.00
_cell.angle_gamma   90.00
#
_symmetry.space_group_name_H-M   'P 1'
#
loop_
_entity.id
_entity.type
_entity.pdbx_description
1 polymer ?
#
loop_
_entity_poly.entity_id
_entity_poly.type
_entity_poly.pdbx_seq_one_letter_code
_entity_poly.pdbx_strand_id
1 'polypeptide(L)'
;MNFIYRPAQMKDLEELGHLFIETFIHRDPMTAHLQLTENEAMDYCRVIFPESIKDALTCLAVDTNTNKIAGFASSFREDITNAPSVVSRLNPRLLDAMADTSHVFDILLKPLENLEG
;
A
#
# COMPACT_ATOMS: atom_id res chain seq x y z
N MET A 1 -8.17 -10.81 23.65
CA MET A 1 -7.88 -9.58 22.92
C MET A 1 -9.14 -9.09 22.20
N ASN A 2 -9.48 -7.85 22.42
CA ASN A 2 -10.65 -7.27 21.78
C ASN A 2 -10.22 -6.31 20.69
N PHE A 3 -10.82 -6.44 19.52
CA PHE A 3 -10.57 -5.55 18.41
C PHE A 3 -11.86 -4.86 17.98
N ILE A 4 -11.72 -3.62 17.53
CA ILE A 4 -12.78 -2.94 16.80
C ILE A 4 -12.32 -2.74 15.35
N TYR A 5 -13.27 -2.77 14.44
CA TYR A 5 -12.99 -2.57 13.03
C TYR A 5 -13.61 -1.24 12.61
N ARG A 6 -12.84 -0.39 11.99
CA ARG A 6 -13.32 0.92 11.52
C ARG A 6 -12.58 1.36 10.26
N PRO A 7 -13.20 2.24 9.46
CA PRO A 7 -12.49 2.85 8.34
C PRO A 7 -11.31 3.68 8.83
N ALA A 8 -10.23 3.69 8.06
CA ALA A 8 -9.09 4.55 8.34
C ALA A 8 -9.43 6.02 8.11
N GLN A 9 -8.81 6.89 8.90
CA GLN A 9 -8.91 8.34 8.78
C GLN A 9 -7.52 8.91 8.52
N MET A 10 -7.46 10.15 8.06
CA MET A 10 -6.16 10.77 7.77
C MET A 10 -5.25 10.86 8.99
N LYS A 11 -5.81 10.95 10.18
CA LYS A 11 -5.05 10.93 11.44
C LYS A 11 -4.31 9.61 11.66
N ASP A 12 -4.75 8.54 11.00
CA ASP A 12 -4.16 7.21 11.13
C ASP A 12 -2.99 6.98 10.16
N LEU A 13 -2.76 7.91 9.25
CA LEU A 13 -1.86 7.72 8.11
C LEU A 13 -0.44 7.32 8.53
N GLU A 14 0.14 8.01 9.49
CA GLU A 14 1.52 7.75 9.91
C GLU A 14 1.65 6.38 10.60
N GLU A 15 0.74 6.06 11.50
CA GLU A 15 0.75 4.75 12.18
C GLU A 15 0.51 3.62 11.19
N LEU A 16 -0.43 3.81 10.26
CA LEU A 16 -0.73 2.86 9.20
C LEU A 16 0.49 2.64 8.31
N GLY A 17 1.17 3.72 7.94
CA GLY A 17 2.38 3.65 7.12
C GLY A 17 3.48 2.85 7.80
N HIS A 18 3.75 3.08 9.07
CA HIS A 18 4.75 2.33 9.83
C HIS A 18 4.40 0.85 9.91
N LEU A 19 3.14 0.52 10.14
CA LEU A 19 2.69 -0.86 10.18
C LEU A 19 2.85 -1.54 8.82
N PHE A 20 2.51 -0.84 7.73
CA PHE A 20 2.68 -1.34 6.37
C PHE A 20 4.14 -1.61 6.04
N ILE A 21 5.05 -0.70 6.42
CA ILE A 21 6.48 -0.89 6.21
C ILE A 21 6.98 -2.11 6.96
N GLU A 22 6.62 -2.23 8.23
CA GLU A 22 7.07 -3.34 9.06
C GLU A 22 6.54 -4.69 8.59
N THR A 23 5.28 -4.75 8.22
CA THR A 23 4.63 -6.03 7.89
C THR A 23 4.74 -6.43 6.43
N PHE A 24 4.87 -5.47 5.52
CA PHE A 24 4.89 -5.75 4.08
C PHE A 24 6.23 -5.39 3.45
N ILE A 25 6.66 -4.13 3.55
CA ILE A 25 7.84 -3.64 2.82
C ILE A 25 9.10 -4.45 3.18
N HIS A 26 9.28 -4.74 4.46
CA HIS A 26 10.47 -5.47 4.92
C HIS A 26 10.36 -6.99 4.78
N ARG A 27 9.15 -7.53 4.63
CA ARG A 27 8.92 -8.97 4.63
C ARG A 27 8.55 -9.55 3.27
N ASP A 28 7.99 -8.73 2.38
CA ASP A 28 7.69 -9.18 1.03
C ASP A 28 8.98 -9.33 0.24
N PRO A 29 9.31 -10.53 -0.32
CA PRO A 29 10.60 -10.73 -0.98
C PRO A 29 10.87 -9.78 -2.14
N MET A 30 9.87 -9.46 -2.95
CA MET A 30 10.05 -8.55 -4.07
C MET A 30 10.32 -7.13 -3.60
N THR A 31 9.58 -6.67 -2.59
CA THR A 31 9.72 -5.33 -2.05
C THR A 31 11.00 -5.20 -1.23
N ALA A 32 11.34 -6.22 -0.43
CA ALA A 32 12.57 -6.24 0.35
C ALA A 32 13.82 -6.17 -0.54
N HIS A 33 13.76 -6.79 -1.72
CA HIS A 33 14.85 -6.75 -2.70
C HIS A 33 15.16 -5.32 -3.17
N LEU A 34 14.17 -4.43 -3.18
CA LEU A 34 14.34 -3.04 -3.60
C LEU A 34 15.18 -2.22 -2.64
N GLN A 35 15.37 -2.70 -1.42
CA GLN A 35 16.16 -2.02 -0.38
C GLN A 35 15.73 -0.56 -0.17
N LEU A 36 14.42 -0.35 -0.07
CA LEU A 36 13.87 0.99 0.18
C LEU A 36 14.29 1.48 1.56
N THR A 37 14.69 2.74 1.64
CA THR A 37 14.87 3.38 2.94
C THR A 37 13.50 3.59 3.59
N GLU A 38 13.50 3.75 4.92
CA GLU A 38 12.26 3.99 5.64
C GLU A 38 11.57 5.28 5.14
N ASN A 39 12.35 6.32 4.85
CA ASN A 39 11.82 7.56 4.31
C ASN A 39 11.18 7.37 2.94
N GLU A 40 11.81 6.60 2.05
CA GLU A 40 11.25 6.29 0.74
C GLU A 40 9.93 5.54 0.88
N ALA A 41 9.88 4.55 1.78
CA ALA A 41 8.68 3.77 2.01
C ALA A 41 7.56 4.61 2.62
N MET A 42 7.89 5.51 3.56
CA MET A 42 6.90 6.43 4.14
C MET A 42 6.38 7.43 3.11
N ASP A 43 7.23 7.94 2.23
CA ASP A 43 6.80 8.83 1.16
C ASP A 43 5.79 8.13 0.23
N TYR A 44 6.05 6.87 -0.09
CA TYR A 44 5.09 6.06 -0.84
C TYR A 44 3.75 5.96 -0.12
N CYS A 45 3.77 5.64 1.17
CA CYS A 45 2.55 5.54 1.97
C CYS A 45 1.76 6.85 1.99
N ARG A 46 2.46 7.98 2.11
CA ARG A 46 1.84 9.30 2.14
C ARG A 46 1.21 9.70 0.81
N VAL A 47 1.64 9.09 -0.28
CA VAL A 47 1.06 9.35 -1.61
C VAL A 47 -0.13 8.41 -1.87
N ILE A 48 0.00 7.14 -1.54
CA ILE A 48 -0.97 6.10 -1.92
C ILE A 48 -2.13 5.97 -0.93
N PHE A 49 -1.85 5.92 0.37
CA PHE A 49 -2.91 5.68 1.35
C PHE A 49 -3.97 6.77 1.43
N PRO A 50 -3.66 8.07 1.25
CA PRO A 50 -4.72 9.09 1.27
C PRO A 50 -5.83 8.83 0.28
N GLU A 51 -5.53 8.31 -0.91
CA GLU A 51 -6.54 8.00 -1.91
C GLU A 51 -7.45 6.87 -1.43
N SER A 52 -6.88 5.81 -0.85
CA SER A 52 -7.64 4.70 -0.30
C SER A 52 -8.49 5.13 0.90
N ILE A 53 -7.93 5.98 1.77
CA ILE A 53 -8.64 6.51 2.94
C ILE A 53 -9.82 7.37 2.49
N LYS A 54 -9.59 8.24 1.53
CA LYS A 54 -10.63 9.14 0.98
C LYS A 54 -11.79 8.35 0.38
N ASP A 55 -11.50 7.24 -0.29
CA ASP A 55 -12.51 6.40 -0.92
C ASP A 55 -13.11 5.37 0.05
N ALA A 56 -12.74 5.41 1.35
CA ALA A 56 -13.19 4.47 2.37
C ALA A 56 -12.84 3.01 2.03
N LEU A 57 -11.68 2.79 1.40
CA LEU A 57 -11.21 1.48 0.98
C LEU A 57 -10.16 0.88 1.91
N THR A 58 -9.83 1.55 3.00
CA THR A 58 -8.92 1.02 4.02
C THR A 58 -9.68 0.83 5.33
N CYS A 59 -9.68 -0.39 5.83
CA CYS A 59 -10.29 -0.77 7.10
C CYS A 59 -9.20 -1.15 8.10
N LEU A 60 -9.33 -0.70 9.32
CA LEU A 60 -8.38 -0.97 10.40
C LEU A 60 -8.96 -1.92 11.43
N ALA A 61 -8.11 -2.77 11.99
CA ALA A 61 -8.39 -3.49 13.23
C ALA A 61 -7.60 -2.81 14.34
N VAL A 62 -8.30 -2.23 15.29
CA VAL A 62 -7.69 -1.49 16.40
C VAL A 62 -7.81 -2.30 17.68
N ASP A 63 -6.69 -2.50 18.37
CA ASP A 63 -6.66 -3.16 19.67
C ASP A 63 -7.23 -2.20 20.71
N THR A 64 -8.34 -2.58 21.34
CA THR A 64 -9.02 -1.72 22.31
C THR A 64 -8.23 -1.53 23.61
N ASN A 65 -7.31 -2.43 23.91
CA ASN A 65 -6.48 -2.33 25.13
C ASN A 65 -5.36 -1.29 24.98
N THR A 66 -4.76 -1.22 23.81
CA THR A 66 -3.62 -0.32 23.53
C THR A 66 -4.01 0.88 22.69
N ASN A 67 -5.18 0.84 22.07
CA ASN A 67 -5.65 1.82 21.09
C ASN A 67 -4.70 1.95 19.87
N LYS A 68 -3.98 0.88 19.57
CA LYS A 68 -3.05 0.82 18.43
C LYS A 68 -3.64 0.01 17.30
N ILE A 69 -3.22 0.35 16.08
CA ILE A 69 -3.61 -0.40 14.90
C ILE A 69 -2.89 -1.75 14.95
N ALA A 70 -3.66 -2.83 15.00
CA ALA A 70 -3.13 -4.20 15.02
C ALA A 70 -3.07 -4.81 13.62
N GLY A 71 -3.90 -4.33 12.69
CA GLY A 71 -3.92 -4.83 11.33
C GLY A 71 -4.76 -3.93 10.44
N PHE A 72 -4.69 -4.18 9.15
CA PHE A 72 -5.47 -3.41 8.19
C PHE A 72 -5.71 -4.22 6.93
N ALA A 73 -6.77 -3.83 6.21
CA ALA A 73 -7.04 -4.29 4.85
C ALA A 73 -7.24 -3.05 3.98
N SER A 74 -6.50 -2.98 2.89
CA SER A 74 -6.52 -1.81 2.04
C SER A 74 -6.77 -2.22 0.60
N SER A 75 -7.64 -1.48 -0.07
CA SER A 75 -7.91 -1.63 -1.50
C SER A 75 -7.68 -0.30 -2.19
N PHE A 76 -7.29 -0.36 -3.44
CA PHE A 76 -7.04 0.83 -4.23
C PHE A 76 -7.81 0.72 -5.53
N ARG A 77 -8.36 1.84 -5.99
CA ARG A 77 -8.93 1.90 -7.32
C ARG A 77 -7.79 1.79 -8.34
N GLU A 78 -7.96 0.94 -9.32
CA GLU A 78 -6.94 0.68 -10.34
C GLU A 78 -6.54 1.96 -11.08
N ASP A 79 -7.51 2.81 -11.40
CA ASP A 79 -7.27 4.07 -12.09
C ASP A 79 -6.48 5.08 -11.25
N ILE A 80 -6.55 4.99 -9.92
CA ILE A 80 -5.86 5.92 -9.00
C ILE A 80 -4.36 5.59 -8.95
N THR A 81 -4.00 4.31 -8.85
CA THR A 81 -2.58 3.93 -8.72
C THR A 81 -1.76 4.29 -9.95
N ASN A 82 -2.41 4.42 -11.10
CA ASN A 82 -1.77 4.81 -12.35
C ASN A 82 -2.08 6.25 -12.77
N ALA A 83 -2.82 7.01 -11.96
CA ALA A 83 -3.17 8.37 -12.28
C ALA A 83 -1.92 9.27 -12.35
N PRO A 84 -1.79 10.15 -13.37
CA PRO A 84 -0.64 11.04 -13.45
C PRO A 84 -0.44 11.89 -12.20
N SER A 85 -1.51 12.30 -11.55
CA SER A 85 -1.45 13.09 -10.31
C SER A 85 -0.82 12.32 -9.15
N VAL A 86 -0.97 11.01 -9.11
CA VAL A 86 -0.34 10.15 -8.11
C VAL A 86 1.11 9.84 -8.50
N VAL A 87 1.32 9.43 -9.74
CA VAL A 87 2.65 9.06 -10.26
C VAL A 87 3.63 10.20 -10.13
N SER A 88 3.20 11.44 -10.42
CA SER A 88 4.08 12.61 -10.35
C SER A 88 4.58 12.93 -8.94
N ARG A 89 3.91 12.42 -7.90
CA ARG A 89 4.30 12.64 -6.50
C ARG A 89 5.22 11.55 -5.96
N LEU A 90 5.45 10.49 -6.73
CA LEU A 90 6.30 9.39 -6.30
C LEU A 90 7.76 9.65 -6.63
N ASN A 91 8.64 9.15 -5.79
CA ASN A 91 10.09 9.20 -6.00
C ASN A 91 10.45 8.44 -7.29
N PRO A 92 11.30 9.01 -8.18
CA PRO A 92 11.71 8.33 -9.43
C PRO A 92 12.28 6.92 -9.20
N ARG A 93 13.03 6.71 -8.12
CA ARG A 93 13.57 5.39 -7.78
C ARG A 93 12.45 4.39 -7.49
N LEU A 94 11.40 4.84 -6.81
CA LEU A 94 10.22 4.00 -6.56
C LEU A 94 9.47 3.69 -7.86
N LEU A 95 9.36 4.66 -8.75
CA LEU A 95 8.70 4.46 -10.04
C LEU A 95 9.40 3.39 -10.87
N ASP A 96 10.73 3.41 -10.91
CA ASP A 96 11.52 2.41 -11.62
C ASP A 96 11.31 1.03 -11.01
N ALA A 97 11.35 0.95 -9.68
CA ALA A 97 11.14 -0.30 -8.96
C ALA A 97 9.72 -0.85 -9.17
N MET A 98 8.71 0.01 -9.16
CA MET A 98 7.33 -0.37 -9.41
C MET A 98 7.12 -0.83 -10.84
N ALA A 99 7.79 -0.21 -11.80
CA ALA A 99 7.73 -0.61 -13.20
C ALA A 99 8.26 -2.04 -13.39
N ASP A 100 9.39 -2.38 -12.75
CA ASP A 100 9.96 -3.72 -12.79
C ASP A 100 8.99 -4.74 -12.16
N THR A 101 8.41 -4.42 -11.03
CA THR A 101 7.43 -5.27 -10.35
C THR A 101 6.19 -5.46 -11.19
N SER A 102 5.66 -4.39 -11.78
CA SER A 102 4.49 -4.46 -12.66
C SER A 102 4.75 -5.35 -13.86
N HIS A 103 5.95 -5.28 -14.45
CA HIS A 103 6.33 -6.12 -15.59
C HIS A 103 6.27 -7.60 -15.22
N VAL A 104 6.76 -7.97 -14.03
CA VAL A 104 6.71 -9.35 -13.55
C VAL A 104 5.24 -9.80 -13.39
N PHE A 105 4.39 -8.97 -12.79
CA PHE A 105 2.98 -9.29 -12.64
C PHE A 105 2.27 -9.40 -13.98
N ASP A 106 2.59 -8.56 -14.95
CA ASP A 106 2.02 -8.64 -16.29
C ASP A 106 2.33 -9.99 -16.93
N ILE A 107 3.57 -10.48 -16.81
CA ILE A 107 3.96 -11.78 -17.32
C ILE A 107 3.18 -12.89 -16.62
N LEU A 108 3.04 -12.84 -15.29
CA LEU A 108 2.38 -13.87 -14.50
C LEU A 108 0.87 -13.91 -14.72
N LEU A 109 0.23 -12.76 -14.93
CA LEU A 109 -1.23 -12.64 -15.04
C LEU A 109 -1.74 -12.74 -16.48
N LYS A 110 -0.87 -12.60 -17.47
CA LYS A 110 -1.26 -12.63 -18.87
C LYS A 110 -2.04 -13.89 -19.28
N PRO A 111 -1.66 -15.08 -18.82
CA PRO A 111 -2.46 -16.29 -19.12
C PRO A 111 -3.88 -16.24 -18.56
N LEU A 112 -4.09 -15.55 -17.43
CA LEU A 112 -5.41 -15.40 -16.83
C LEU A 112 -6.30 -14.45 -17.61
N GLU A 113 -5.73 -13.39 -18.19
CA GLU A 113 -6.46 -12.46 -19.05
C GLU A 113 -7.05 -13.17 -20.26
N ASN A 114 -6.32 -14.13 -20.82
CA ASN A 114 -6.79 -14.91 -21.97
C ASN A 114 -7.96 -15.84 -21.63
N LEU A 115 -8.15 -16.19 -20.37
CA LEU A 115 -9.26 -17.03 -19.94
C LEU A 115 -10.59 -16.28 -19.86
N GLU A 116 -10.54 -14.97 -19.69
CA GLU A 116 -11.73 -14.12 -19.61
C GLU A 116 -12.23 -13.69 -20.99
N GLY A 117 -11.40 -13.83 -21.98
CA GLY A 117 -11.69 -13.43 -23.36
C GLY A 117 -12.69 -14.31 -24.03
#